data_538bcdfa4af639321a5044be0d828735
#
_entry.id   538bcdfa4af639321a5044be0d828735
#
_cell.length_a   1.000
_cell.length_b   1.000
_cell.length_c   1.000
_cell.angle_alpha   90.00
_cell.angle_beta   90.00
_cell.angle_gamma   90.00
#
_symmetry.space_group_name_H-M   'P 1'
#
loop_
_entity.id
_entity.type
_entity.pdbx_description
1 polymer ?
#
loop_
_entity_poly.entity_id
_entity_poly.type
_entity_poly.pdbx_seq_one_letter_code
_entity_poly.pdbx_strand_id
1 'polypeptide(L)'
;AAPKQTAITAPQDIADYIFAHGTLPDNFLTKSEARQLGWDSSQNYVSDVAPGYSIGGDKFGNYEGLLPDASGRKWYEADANYTAGPRGAERILYSSDGLVYYTSDHYQTFTEMHPSGK
;
A
#
# COMPACT_ATOMS: atom_id res chain seq x y z
N ALA A 1 -21.29 -0.52 12.33
CA ALA A 1 -21.90 -0.39 11.02
C ALA A 1 -20.88 -0.53 9.93
N ALA A 2 -21.30 -1.00 8.79
CA ALA A 2 -20.40 -1.11 7.67
C ALA A 2 -19.89 0.26 7.25
N PRO A 3 -18.64 0.37 6.82
CA PRO A 3 -18.14 1.62 6.28
C PRO A 3 -18.99 2.04 5.09
N LYS A 4 -19.15 3.32 4.96
CA LYS A 4 -20.00 3.87 3.90
C LYS A 4 -19.26 4.03 2.60
N GLN A 5 -17.95 4.19 2.67
CA GLN A 5 -17.16 4.41 1.47
C GLN A 5 -16.64 3.09 0.92
N THR A 6 -16.46 3.05 -0.37
CA THR A 6 -15.86 1.92 -1.05
C THR A 6 -14.38 1.85 -0.67
N ALA A 7 -13.87 0.63 -0.54
CA ALA A 7 -12.44 0.42 -0.30
C ALA A 7 -11.64 1.07 -1.43
N ILE A 8 -10.55 1.72 -1.06
CA ILE A 8 -9.66 2.40 -2.00
C ILE A 8 -8.57 1.43 -2.39
N THR A 9 -8.55 1.02 -3.66
CA THR A 9 -7.62 0.00 -4.14
C THR A 9 -6.84 0.42 -5.39
N ALA A 10 -7.37 1.32 -6.21
CA ALA A 10 -6.69 1.73 -7.43
C ALA A 10 -5.46 2.57 -7.09
N PRO A 11 -4.35 2.39 -7.83
CA PRO A 11 -3.10 3.10 -7.51
C PRO A 11 -3.25 4.61 -7.42
N GLN A 12 -3.91 5.24 -8.40
CA GLN A 12 -4.04 6.70 -8.35
C GLN A 12 -4.91 7.16 -7.18
N ASP A 13 -5.93 6.40 -6.84
CA ASP A 13 -6.80 6.76 -5.71
C ASP A 13 -6.04 6.63 -4.39
N ILE A 14 -5.20 5.61 -4.25
CA ILE A 14 -4.34 5.47 -3.07
C ILE A 14 -3.37 6.64 -3.00
N ALA A 15 -2.73 6.99 -4.12
CA ALA A 15 -1.79 8.09 -4.17
C ALA A 15 -2.46 9.41 -3.81
N ASP A 16 -3.64 9.68 -4.38
CA ASP A 16 -4.37 10.91 -4.08
C ASP A 16 -4.72 11.02 -2.60
N TYR A 17 -5.11 9.90 -2.00
CA TYR A 17 -5.40 9.89 -0.56
C TYR A 17 -4.15 10.24 0.25
N ILE A 18 -3.02 9.65 -0.10
CA ILE A 18 -1.75 9.91 0.61
C ILE A 18 -1.35 11.38 0.45
N PHE A 19 -1.47 11.94 -0.77
CA PHE A 19 -1.14 13.36 -0.98
C PHE A 19 -2.03 14.28 -0.17
N ALA A 20 -3.30 13.92 -0.01
CA ALA A 20 -4.25 14.76 0.73
C ALA A 20 -4.12 14.62 2.24
N HIS A 21 -3.78 13.44 2.73
CA HIS A 21 -3.87 13.13 4.17
C HIS A 21 -2.56 12.72 4.82
N GLY A 22 -1.54 12.38 4.03
CA GLY A 22 -0.25 11.95 4.56
C GLY A 22 -0.22 10.53 5.10
N THR A 23 -1.29 9.77 4.92
CA THR A 23 -1.40 8.42 5.44
C THR A 23 -2.25 7.58 4.49
N LEU A 24 -2.21 6.26 4.66
CA LEU A 24 -3.04 5.35 3.87
C LEU A 24 -4.52 5.46 4.23
N PRO A 25 -5.41 5.12 3.30
CA PRO A 25 -6.83 4.98 3.62
C PRO A 25 -7.08 3.92 4.70
N ASP A 26 -8.28 3.95 5.28
CA ASP A 26 -8.64 3.08 6.39
C ASP A 26 -8.74 1.60 6.03
N ASN A 27 -8.78 1.27 4.74
CA ASN A 27 -8.89 -0.13 4.31
C ASN A 27 -7.53 -0.83 4.18
N PHE A 28 -6.51 -0.31 4.82
CA PHE A 28 -5.18 -0.93 4.81
C PHE A 28 -4.80 -1.40 6.21
N LEU A 29 -4.14 -2.57 6.25
CA LEU A 29 -3.61 -3.17 7.46
C LEU A 29 -2.14 -3.48 7.25
N THR A 30 -1.33 -3.26 8.27
CA THR A 30 0.04 -3.79 8.23
C THR A 30 -0.01 -5.32 8.31
N LYS A 31 1.10 -5.96 7.97
CA LYS A 31 1.18 -7.42 8.08
C LYS A 31 0.94 -7.88 9.51
N SER A 32 1.46 -7.14 10.48
CA SER A 32 1.25 -7.47 11.90
C SER A 32 -0.22 -7.41 12.26
N GLU A 33 -0.92 -6.36 11.83
CA GLU A 33 -2.35 -6.23 12.10
C GLU A 33 -3.17 -7.35 11.45
N ALA A 34 -2.82 -7.70 10.22
CA ALA A 34 -3.50 -8.78 9.51
C ALA A 34 -3.28 -10.12 10.22
N ARG A 35 -2.08 -10.38 10.70
CA ARG A 35 -1.78 -11.61 11.44
C ARG A 35 -2.58 -11.69 12.73
N GLN A 36 -2.81 -10.57 13.39
CA GLN A 36 -3.63 -10.55 14.60
C GLN A 36 -5.07 -10.94 14.31
N LEU A 37 -5.53 -10.76 13.07
CA LEU A 37 -6.87 -11.16 12.65
C LEU A 37 -6.91 -12.61 12.15
N GLY A 38 -5.79 -13.29 12.12
CA GLY A 38 -5.72 -14.69 11.70
C GLY A 38 -5.09 -14.92 10.34
N TRP A 39 -4.55 -13.88 9.70
CA TRP A 39 -3.89 -14.05 8.41
C TRP A 39 -2.58 -14.83 8.58
N ASP A 40 -2.44 -15.84 7.74
CA ASP A 40 -1.22 -16.66 7.65
C ASP A 40 -1.02 -16.96 6.17
N SER A 41 0.03 -16.39 5.58
CA SER A 41 0.24 -16.45 4.14
C SER A 41 0.38 -17.88 3.61
N SER A 42 0.67 -18.85 4.49
CA SER A 42 0.75 -20.26 4.09
C SER A 42 -0.59 -20.97 4.19
N GLN A 43 -1.62 -20.37 4.77
CA GLN A 43 -2.89 -21.02 5.06
C GLN A 43 -4.08 -20.32 4.41
N ASN A 44 -4.06 -18.99 4.30
CA ASN A 44 -5.23 -18.25 3.86
C ASN A 44 -4.80 -16.95 3.16
N TYR A 45 -5.80 -16.19 2.74
CA TYR A 45 -5.59 -14.88 2.12
C TYR A 45 -6.08 -13.79 3.06
N VAL A 46 -5.56 -12.58 2.86
CA VAL A 46 -6.01 -11.42 3.62
C VAL A 46 -7.53 -11.27 3.51
N SER A 47 -8.09 -11.49 2.32
CA SER A 47 -9.53 -11.36 2.10
C SER A 47 -10.34 -12.37 2.89
N ASP A 48 -9.74 -13.48 3.33
CA ASP A 48 -10.44 -14.48 4.14
C ASP A 48 -10.65 -14.00 5.56
N VAL A 49 -9.73 -13.20 6.09
CA VAL A 49 -9.79 -12.74 7.49
C VAL A 49 -10.20 -11.29 7.62
N ALA A 50 -10.03 -10.50 6.56
CA ALA A 50 -10.34 -9.07 6.57
C ALA A 50 -10.90 -8.65 5.21
N PRO A 51 -12.13 -9.05 4.89
CA PRO A 51 -12.73 -8.68 3.60
C PRO A 51 -12.76 -7.16 3.43
N GLY A 52 -12.38 -6.69 2.24
CA GLY A 52 -12.35 -5.27 1.94
C GLY A 52 -11.06 -4.57 2.33
N TYR A 53 -10.11 -5.28 2.93
CA TYR A 53 -8.84 -4.71 3.36
C TYR A 53 -7.70 -5.18 2.46
N SER A 54 -6.65 -4.37 2.42
CA SER A 54 -5.40 -4.67 1.71
C SER A 54 -4.24 -4.54 2.68
N ILE A 55 -3.12 -5.17 2.36
CA ILE A 55 -1.90 -5.02 3.17
C ILE A 55 -1.23 -3.70 2.80
N GLY A 56 -0.86 -2.92 3.78
CA GLY A 56 -0.13 -1.68 3.56
C GLY A 56 0.29 -1.02 4.86
N GLY A 57 1.31 -0.17 4.77
CA GLY A 57 1.84 0.56 5.93
C GLY A 57 3.13 -0.03 6.49
N ASP A 58 3.60 -1.16 5.97
CA ASP A 58 4.86 -1.73 6.41
C ASP A 58 6.04 -0.97 5.84
N LYS A 59 7.13 -0.95 6.57
CA LYS A 59 8.35 -0.27 6.15
C LYS A 59 8.97 -0.97 4.95
N PHE A 60 9.40 -0.17 3.97
CA PHE A 60 10.12 -0.67 2.81
C PHE A 60 11.57 -0.22 2.91
N GLY A 61 12.51 -1.17 2.82
CA GLY A 61 13.91 -0.87 3.09
C GLY A 61 14.64 -0.10 2.01
N ASN A 62 14.16 -0.14 0.77
CA ASN A 62 14.84 0.51 -0.37
C ASN A 62 16.31 0.08 -0.49
N TYR A 63 16.58 -1.20 -0.23
CA TYR A 63 17.98 -1.68 -0.14
C TYR A 63 18.72 -1.60 -1.47
N GLU A 64 17.98 -1.69 -2.59
CA GLU A 64 18.58 -1.60 -3.91
C GLU A 64 18.76 -0.16 -4.38
N GLY A 65 18.21 0.80 -3.63
CA GLY A 65 18.37 2.21 -3.96
C GLY A 65 17.66 2.67 -5.20
N LEU A 66 16.65 1.94 -5.65
CA LEU A 66 15.89 2.31 -6.85
C LEU A 66 14.97 3.49 -6.64
N LEU A 67 14.57 3.75 -5.38
CA LEU A 67 13.80 4.93 -5.03
C LEU A 67 14.74 6.02 -4.51
N PRO A 68 14.43 7.30 -4.74
CA PRO A 68 15.31 8.38 -4.28
C PRO A 68 15.40 8.40 -2.76
N ASP A 69 16.62 8.42 -2.26
CA ASP A 69 16.86 8.42 -0.83
C ASP A 69 17.27 9.81 -0.36
N ALA A 70 17.08 10.07 0.92
CA ALA A 70 17.51 11.32 1.55
C ALA A 70 17.62 11.11 3.05
N SER A 71 18.38 11.96 3.69
CA SER A 71 18.60 11.90 5.13
C SER A 71 17.23 11.99 5.85
N GLY A 72 16.96 11.02 6.72
CA GLY A 72 15.73 10.97 7.49
C GLY A 72 14.50 10.49 6.73
N ARG A 73 14.64 10.25 5.43
CA ARG A 73 13.49 9.77 4.65
C ARG A 73 13.27 8.29 4.90
N LYS A 74 12.00 7.93 5.14
CA LYS A 74 11.59 6.53 5.31
C LYS A 74 10.59 6.19 4.22
N TRP A 75 10.63 4.95 3.75
CA TRP A 75 9.72 4.44 2.72
C TRP A 75 8.80 3.41 3.32
N TYR A 76 7.57 3.37 2.81
CA TYR A 76 6.54 2.41 3.20
C TYR A 76 5.90 1.84 1.96
N GLU A 77 5.34 0.63 2.08
CA GLU A 77 4.72 -0.05 0.95
C GLU A 77 3.27 -0.37 1.24
N ALA A 78 2.48 -0.45 0.16
CA ALA A 78 1.08 -0.84 0.23
C ALA A 78 0.71 -1.58 -1.04
N ASP A 79 -0.15 -2.60 -0.92
CA ASP A 79 -0.65 -3.32 -2.08
C ASP A 79 -1.59 -2.41 -2.88
N ALA A 80 -1.52 -2.51 -4.22
CA ALA A 80 -2.42 -1.78 -5.10
C ALA A 80 -3.25 -2.79 -5.90
N ASN A 81 -4.48 -2.41 -6.24
CA ASN A 81 -5.42 -3.22 -7.01
C ASN A 81 -5.70 -4.59 -6.38
N TYR A 82 -5.62 -4.67 -5.05
CA TYR A 82 -5.95 -5.90 -4.35
C TYR A 82 -7.42 -5.88 -3.92
N THR A 83 -8.17 -6.92 -4.27
CA THR A 83 -9.56 -7.05 -3.84
C THR A 83 -9.81 -8.35 -3.10
N ALA A 84 -9.20 -9.45 -3.54
CA ALA A 84 -9.40 -10.75 -2.91
C ALA A 84 -8.37 -11.73 -3.41
N GLY A 85 -8.21 -12.83 -2.69
CA GLY A 85 -7.34 -13.93 -3.09
C GLY A 85 -5.87 -13.64 -2.87
N PRO A 86 -4.98 -14.21 -3.71
CA PRO A 86 -3.56 -13.98 -3.56
C PRO A 86 -3.17 -12.54 -3.88
N ARG A 87 -2.13 -12.08 -3.19
CA ARG A 87 -1.59 -10.74 -3.45
C ARG A 87 -0.91 -10.71 -4.81
N GLY A 88 -1.13 -9.63 -5.55
CA GLY A 88 -0.47 -9.44 -6.84
C GLY A 88 0.89 -8.79 -6.70
N ALA A 89 1.41 -8.27 -7.81
CA ALA A 89 2.74 -7.66 -7.85
C ALA A 89 2.71 -6.14 -7.75
N GLU A 90 1.55 -5.52 -7.75
CA GLU A 90 1.44 -4.07 -7.76
C GLU A 90 1.57 -3.50 -6.35
N ARG A 91 2.33 -2.42 -6.22
CA ARG A 91 2.56 -1.76 -4.93
C ARG A 91 2.58 -0.25 -5.10
N ILE A 92 2.15 0.44 -4.07
CA ILE A 92 2.42 1.87 -3.88
C ILE A 92 3.55 1.98 -2.86
N LEU A 93 4.54 2.80 -3.17
CA LEU A 93 5.63 3.13 -2.25
C LEU A 93 5.48 4.61 -1.91
N TYR A 94 5.48 4.94 -0.63
CA TYR A 94 5.33 6.33 -0.22
C TYR A 94 6.34 6.66 0.87
N SER A 95 6.80 7.90 0.85
CA SER A 95 7.85 8.33 1.77
C SER A 95 7.27 9.15 2.91
N SER A 96 8.04 9.24 3.99
CA SER A 96 7.68 10.05 5.15
C SER A 96 7.59 11.54 4.83
N ASP A 97 8.17 11.96 3.70
CA ASP A 97 8.20 13.38 3.32
C ASP A 97 7.39 13.68 2.05
N GLY A 98 6.45 12.80 1.67
CA GLY A 98 5.44 13.14 0.70
C GLY A 98 5.62 12.65 -0.72
N LEU A 99 6.61 11.80 -1.00
CA LEU A 99 6.77 11.21 -2.33
C LEU A 99 5.92 9.95 -2.45
N VAL A 100 5.39 9.71 -3.65
CA VAL A 100 4.62 8.50 -3.93
C VAL A 100 5.08 7.92 -5.26
N TYR A 101 5.35 6.62 -5.27
CA TYR A 101 5.76 5.87 -6.46
C TYR A 101 4.88 4.63 -6.61
N TYR A 102 4.83 4.12 -7.84
CA TYR A 102 4.07 2.93 -8.18
C TYR A 102 4.98 1.91 -8.84
N THR A 103 4.79 0.64 -8.49
CA THR A 103 5.44 -0.46 -9.22
C THR A 103 4.37 -1.48 -9.61
N SER A 104 4.48 -2.01 -10.84
CA SER A 104 3.60 -3.07 -11.33
C SER A 104 4.32 -4.40 -11.43
N ASP A 105 5.61 -4.44 -11.17
CA ASP A 105 6.45 -5.62 -11.40
C ASP A 105 7.20 -6.06 -10.14
N HIS A 106 6.59 -5.85 -8.99
CA HIS A 106 7.11 -6.28 -7.70
C HIS A 106 8.52 -5.72 -7.45
N TYR A 107 8.61 -4.37 -7.52
CA TYR A 107 9.80 -3.60 -7.14
C TYR A 107 10.94 -3.62 -8.16
N GLN A 108 10.70 -4.05 -9.39
CA GLN A 108 11.75 -4.03 -10.42
C GLN A 108 11.91 -2.63 -11.02
N THR A 109 10.80 -1.97 -11.28
CA THR A 109 10.80 -0.59 -11.79
C THR A 109 9.75 0.22 -11.03
N PHE A 110 9.96 1.55 -11.02
CA PHE A 110 9.08 2.46 -10.28
C PHE A 110 8.74 3.66 -11.16
N THR A 111 7.51 4.15 -11.01
CA THR A 111 7.05 5.36 -11.68
C THR A 111 6.58 6.34 -10.62
N GLU A 112 7.09 7.56 -10.65
CA GLU A 112 6.66 8.58 -9.71
C GLU A 112 5.22 8.98 -9.99
N MET A 113 4.44 9.15 -8.92
CA MET A 113 3.04 9.55 -9.03
C MET A 113 2.87 10.97 -8.52
N HIS A 114 1.86 11.62 -9.07
CA HIS A 114 1.51 12.99 -8.70
C HIS A 114 0.02 13.05 -8.42
N PRO A 115 -0.46 14.07 -7.67
CA PRO A 115 -1.90 14.22 -7.47
C PRO A 115 -2.64 14.31 -8.80
N SER A 116 -3.84 13.75 -8.84
CA SER A 116 -4.60 13.69 -10.08
C SER A 116 -5.09 15.05 -10.55
N GLY A 117 -4.99 16.07 -9.73
CA GLY A 117 -5.39 17.43 -10.11
C GLY A 117 -6.87 17.72 -9.91
N LYS A 118 -7.53 16.90 -9.14
CA LYS A 118 -8.96 17.12 -8.86
C LYS A 118 -9.18 17.85 -7.56
#